data_2b34dce4afae47e2e280d181c89e9a53
#
_entry.id   2b34dce4afae47e2e280d181c89e9a53
#
_cell.length_a   1.000
_cell.length_b   1.000
_cell.length_c   1.000
_cell.angle_alpha   90.00
_cell.angle_beta   90.00
_cell.angle_gamma   90.00
#
_symmetry.space_group_name_H-M   'P 1'
#
loop_
_entity.id
_entity.type
_entity.pdbx_description
1 polymer ?
#
loop_
_entity_poly.entity_id
_entity_poly.type
_entity_poly.pdbx_seq_one_letter_code
_entity_poly.pdbx_strand_id
1 'polypeptide(L)'
;MDKSEVVFSSLFVRHYPKLYNQLSAILMPYLRGYGTVSNTKDYWVRDFMPIQMGEGTFVKFVFNPDYLQDKKKYITDVSKVVNHSPITSGFEMVNVPLVIDGGNMVFFKGAATIPHPYENIGFKVPSLAT
;
A
#
# COMPACT_ATOMS: atom_id res chain seq x y z
N MET A 1 -11.65 -13.09 15.72
CA MET A 1 -11.73 -11.94 14.79
C MET A 1 -10.31 -11.65 14.31
N ASP A 2 -10.07 -11.79 13.03
CA ASP A 2 -8.78 -11.45 12.43
C ASP A 2 -8.55 -9.97 12.55
N LYS A 3 -7.46 -9.60 13.21
CA LYS A 3 -7.07 -8.22 13.35
C LYS A 3 -6.23 -7.82 12.15
N SER A 4 -6.52 -6.67 11.58
CA SER A 4 -5.75 -6.10 10.49
C SER A 4 -4.44 -5.47 11.00
N GLU A 5 -3.47 -5.38 10.11
CA GLU A 5 -2.26 -4.59 10.33
C GLU A 5 -2.39 -3.23 9.63
N VAL A 6 -1.88 -2.18 10.25
CA VAL A 6 -1.76 -0.85 9.66
C VAL A 6 -0.29 -0.52 9.44
N VAL A 7 0.02 0.05 8.29
CA VAL A 7 1.38 0.41 7.92
C VAL A 7 1.47 1.92 7.71
N PHE A 8 2.49 2.53 8.30
CA PHE A 8 2.77 3.96 8.20
C PHE A 8 4.09 4.21 7.48
N SER A 9 4.20 5.34 6.77
CA SER A 9 5.48 5.82 6.31
C SER A 9 6.38 6.21 7.49
N SER A 10 7.64 5.83 7.45
CA SER A 10 8.63 6.28 8.46
C SER A 10 8.82 7.80 8.45
N LEU A 11 8.55 8.47 7.32
CA LEU A 11 8.52 9.93 7.26
C LEU A 11 7.42 10.51 8.14
N PHE A 12 6.23 9.92 8.10
CA PHE A 12 5.12 10.35 8.96
C PHE A 12 5.47 10.21 10.45
N VAL A 13 6.03 9.08 10.84
CA VAL A 13 6.45 8.84 12.21
C VAL A 13 7.49 9.86 12.67
N ARG A 14 8.45 10.19 11.81
CA ARG A 14 9.52 11.14 12.11
C ARG A 14 9.04 12.59 12.18
N HIS A 15 8.16 12.99 11.27
CA HIS A 15 7.66 14.37 11.19
C HIS A 15 6.53 14.67 12.18
N TYR A 16 5.73 13.66 12.51
CA TYR A 16 4.56 13.80 13.37
C TYR A 16 4.55 12.77 14.51
N PRO A 17 5.59 12.71 15.35
CA PRO A 17 5.71 11.66 16.36
C PRO A 17 4.57 11.67 17.39
N LYS A 18 4.08 12.84 17.76
CA LYS A 18 2.96 12.96 18.71
C LYS A 18 1.67 12.39 18.12
N LEU A 19 1.37 12.74 16.87
CA LEU A 19 0.19 12.23 16.17
C LEU A 19 0.29 10.73 15.97
N TYR A 20 1.45 10.23 15.57
CA TYR A 20 1.69 8.80 15.45
C TYR A 20 1.42 8.06 16.77
N ASN A 21 1.93 8.57 17.88
CA ASN A 21 1.72 7.96 19.20
C ASN A 21 0.25 7.96 19.62
N GLN A 22 -0.48 9.04 19.34
CA GLN A 22 -1.91 9.14 19.61
C GLN A 22 -2.71 8.13 18.77
N LEU A 23 -2.44 8.04 17.48
CA LEU A 23 -3.08 7.08 16.57
C LEU A 23 -2.78 5.64 16.99
N SER A 24 -1.52 5.34 17.32
CA SER A 24 -1.10 4.02 17.77
C SER A 24 -1.84 3.60 19.04
N ALA A 25 -1.98 4.50 20.01
CA ALA A 25 -2.71 4.23 21.25
C ALA A 25 -4.20 3.93 21.01
N ILE A 26 -4.83 4.65 20.08
CA ILE A 26 -6.24 4.46 19.71
C ILE A 26 -6.43 3.14 18.93
N LEU A 27 -5.53 2.83 18.02
CA LEU A 27 -5.67 1.69 17.10
C LEU A 27 -5.23 0.36 17.70
N MET A 28 -4.29 0.37 18.65
CA MET A 28 -3.68 -0.83 19.23
C MET A 28 -4.69 -1.92 19.64
N PRO A 29 -5.81 -1.61 20.31
CA PRO A 29 -6.77 -2.64 20.70
C PRO A 29 -7.45 -3.36 19.53
N TYR A 30 -7.46 -2.76 18.36
CA TYR A 30 -8.17 -3.23 17.16
C TYR A 30 -7.25 -3.87 16.12
N LEU A 31 -5.95 -3.77 16.30
CA LEU A 31 -4.97 -4.22 15.32
C LEU A 31 -4.23 -5.46 15.79
N ARG A 32 -3.86 -6.31 14.84
CA ARG A 32 -2.88 -7.38 15.04
C ARG A 32 -1.48 -6.82 15.27
N GLY A 33 -1.21 -5.68 14.63
CA GLY A 33 0.03 -4.95 14.76
C GLY A 33 0.05 -3.74 13.84
N TYR A 34 1.13 -2.98 13.90
CA TYR A 34 1.42 -1.93 12.94
C TYR A 34 2.91 -1.92 12.64
N GLY A 35 3.21 -1.60 11.41
CA GLY A 35 4.56 -1.53 10.89
C GLY A 35 4.85 -0.17 10.29
N THR A 36 6.10 0.00 9.92
CA THR A 36 6.54 1.16 9.16
C THR A 36 7.21 0.72 7.86
N VAL A 37 7.14 1.57 6.86
CA VAL A 37 7.90 1.42 5.62
C VAL A 37 8.86 2.59 5.48
N SER A 38 10.08 2.31 5.07
CA SER A 38 11.13 3.31 4.83
C SER A 38 11.44 3.47 3.35
N ASN A 39 12.28 4.47 3.03
CA ASN A 39 12.60 4.89 1.67
C ASN A 39 11.36 5.40 0.89
N THR A 40 10.41 5.96 1.61
CA THR A 40 9.26 6.65 1.03
C THR A 40 9.57 8.12 0.87
N LYS A 41 8.94 8.76 -0.11
CA LYS A 41 9.08 10.20 -0.38
C LYS A 41 7.84 10.99 -0.01
N ASP A 42 6.78 10.30 0.43
CA ASP A 42 5.53 10.89 0.88
C ASP A 42 4.90 10.02 1.99
N TYR A 43 3.83 10.54 2.60
CA TYR A 43 3.09 9.87 3.68
C TYR A 43 2.00 8.93 3.17
N TRP A 44 1.56 9.08 1.93
CA TRP A 44 0.39 8.42 1.34
C TRP A 44 0.72 7.00 0.90
N VAL A 45 0.98 6.14 1.88
CA VAL A 45 1.43 4.75 1.64
C VAL A 45 0.45 3.94 0.79
N ARG A 46 -0.84 4.21 0.89
CA ARG A 46 -1.86 3.52 0.10
C ARG A 46 -1.62 3.67 -1.40
N ASP A 47 -1.10 4.82 -1.83
CA ASP A 47 -0.94 5.13 -3.24
C ASP A 47 0.20 4.34 -3.90
N PHE A 48 1.22 3.97 -3.15
CA PHE A 48 2.40 3.30 -3.69
C PHE A 48 2.71 1.93 -3.07
N MET A 49 2.05 1.56 -1.97
CA MET A 49 2.28 0.26 -1.35
C MET A 49 1.63 -0.87 -2.15
N PRO A 50 2.18 -2.09 -2.04
CA PRO A 50 1.55 -3.26 -2.64
C PRO A 50 0.13 -3.48 -2.14
N ILE A 51 -0.70 -4.02 -3.00
CA ILE A 51 -2.10 -4.26 -2.75
C ILE A 51 -2.29 -5.72 -2.36
N GLN A 52 -2.90 -5.96 -1.23
CA GLN A 52 -3.21 -7.32 -0.78
C GLN A 52 -4.34 -7.90 -1.61
N MET A 53 -4.06 -9.00 -2.27
CA MET A 53 -5.00 -9.68 -3.18
C MET A 53 -5.59 -10.93 -2.55
N GLY A 54 -5.14 -11.29 -1.36
CA GLY A 54 -5.59 -12.43 -0.63
C GLY A 54 -4.68 -12.74 0.55
N GLU A 55 -4.86 -13.88 1.16
CA GLU A 55 -4.05 -14.29 2.29
C GLU A 55 -2.60 -14.57 1.84
N GLY A 56 -1.68 -13.73 2.31
CA GLY A 56 -0.26 -13.91 2.05
C GLY A 56 0.25 -13.47 0.68
N THR A 57 -0.60 -12.88 -0.18
CA THR A 57 -0.20 -12.45 -1.52
C THR A 57 -0.44 -10.96 -1.73
N PHE A 58 0.58 -10.26 -2.21
CA PHE A 58 0.52 -8.85 -2.58
C PHE A 58 0.87 -8.64 -4.03
N VAL A 59 0.22 -7.67 -4.67
CA VAL A 59 0.56 -7.21 -6.01
C VAL A 59 1.16 -5.82 -5.93
N LYS A 60 2.30 -5.65 -6.58
CA LYS A 60 3.08 -4.43 -6.59
C LYS A 60 3.07 -3.82 -7.99
N PHE A 61 2.62 -2.57 -8.07
CA PHE A 61 2.57 -1.79 -9.29
C PHE A 61 3.68 -0.75 -9.34
N VAL A 62 3.88 -0.15 -10.51
CA VAL A 62 4.75 1.02 -10.67
C VAL A 62 3.96 2.26 -10.23
N PHE A 63 4.54 3.04 -9.33
CA PHE A 63 3.96 4.30 -8.89
C PHE A 63 4.60 5.48 -9.66
N ASN A 64 3.86 6.04 -10.57
CA ASN A 64 4.29 7.21 -11.35
C ASN A 64 3.07 8.04 -11.78
N PRO A 65 2.39 8.67 -10.82
CA PRO A 65 1.12 9.35 -11.09
C PRO A 65 1.31 10.64 -11.88
N ASP A 66 0.35 10.93 -12.75
CA ASP A 66 0.37 12.11 -13.62
C ASP A 66 0.39 13.42 -12.83
N TYR A 67 -0.32 13.47 -11.72
CA TYR A 67 -0.42 14.67 -10.87
C TYR A 67 0.87 15.02 -10.11
N LEU A 68 1.87 14.15 -10.11
CA LEU A 68 3.17 14.40 -9.48
C LEU A 68 4.31 14.63 -10.49
N GLN A 69 4.03 14.74 -11.79
CA GLN A 69 5.09 14.88 -12.79
C GLN A 69 5.88 16.19 -12.65
N ASP A 70 5.28 17.24 -12.15
CA ASP A 70 5.92 18.50 -11.79
C ASP A 70 6.51 18.49 -10.36
N LYS A 71 6.25 17.47 -9.58
CA LYS A 71 6.69 17.29 -8.20
C LYS A 71 7.35 15.93 -7.96
N LYS A 72 8.23 15.53 -8.84
CA LYS A 72 8.87 14.19 -8.85
C LYS A 72 9.58 13.83 -7.54
N LYS A 73 9.97 14.83 -6.74
CA LYS A 73 10.56 14.58 -5.41
C LYS A 73 9.65 13.83 -4.44
N TYR A 74 8.35 13.81 -4.70
CA TYR A 74 7.35 13.07 -3.90
C TYR A 74 6.97 11.71 -4.48
N ILE A 75 7.52 11.34 -5.64
CA ILE A 75 7.26 10.04 -6.24
C ILE A 75 8.15 9.00 -5.57
N THR A 76 7.53 8.12 -4.81
CA THR A 76 8.22 6.99 -4.18
C THR A 76 8.56 5.92 -5.20
N ASP A 77 9.83 5.53 -5.26
CA ASP A 77 10.26 4.36 -6.02
C ASP A 77 9.91 3.11 -5.21
N VAL A 78 8.86 2.43 -5.62
CA VAL A 78 8.35 1.24 -4.91
C VAL A 78 9.35 0.10 -4.83
N SER A 79 10.31 0.03 -5.74
CA SER A 79 11.36 -0.99 -5.71
C SER A 79 12.35 -0.82 -4.54
N LYS A 80 12.41 0.40 -4.00
CA LYS A 80 13.33 0.76 -2.90
C LYS A 80 12.64 0.82 -1.53
N VAL A 81 11.32 0.69 -1.49
CA VAL A 81 10.58 0.70 -0.23
C VAL A 81 10.91 -0.56 0.57
N VAL A 82 11.25 -0.36 1.82
CA VAL A 82 11.53 -1.45 2.77
C VAL A 82 10.39 -1.52 3.78
N ASN A 83 9.76 -2.69 3.85
CA ASN A 83 8.73 -2.98 4.83
C ASN A 83 9.38 -3.56 6.09
N HIS A 84 9.17 -2.89 7.22
CA HIS A 84 9.69 -3.30 8.52
C HIS A 84 8.67 -4.09 9.36
N SER A 85 7.53 -4.45 8.77
CA SER A 85 6.55 -5.27 9.48
C SER A 85 7.00 -6.73 9.55
N PRO A 86 7.11 -7.31 10.74
CA PRO A 86 7.43 -8.73 10.89
C PRO A 86 6.29 -9.65 10.42
N ILE A 87 5.07 -9.14 10.34
CA ILE A 87 3.89 -9.95 9.99
C ILE A 87 3.83 -10.22 8.49
N THR A 88 4.17 -9.22 7.67
CA THR A 88 4.05 -9.29 6.22
C THR A 88 5.35 -9.60 5.49
N SER A 89 6.47 -9.72 6.19
CA SER A 89 7.80 -9.91 5.58
C SER A 89 7.96 -11.21 4.79
N GLY A 90 7.16 -12.24 5.08
CA GLY A 90 7.19 -13.54 4.40
C GLY A 90 6.14 -13.68 3.29
N PHE A 91 5.41 -12.64 2.95
CA PHE A 91 4.35 -12.72 1.97
C PHE A 91 4.87 -12.71 0.54
N GLU A 92 4.17 -13.43 -0.34
CA GLU A 92 4.48 -13.45 -1.76
C GLU A 92 4.22 -12.07 -2.39
N MET A 93 5.15 -11.64 -3.23
CA MET A 93 5.07 -10.37 -3.95
C MET A 93 5.04 -10.60 -5.46
N VAL A 94 3.94 -10.25 -6.09
CA VAL A 94 3.79 -10.30 -7.54
C VAL A 94 4.01 -8.91 -8.12
N ASN A 95 5.00 -8.75 -8.98
CA ASN A 95 5.28 -7.47 -9.64
C ASN A 95 4.51 -7.38 -10.97
N VAL A 96 3.78 -6.30 -11.14
CA VAL A 96 3.03 -6.01 -12.36
C VAL A 96 3.54 -4.71 -12.95
N PRO A 97 4.03 -4.70 -14.21
CA PRO A 97 4.66 -3.54 -14.84
C PRO A 97 3.60 -2.55 -15.39
N LEU A 98 2.60 -2.25 -14.60
CA LEU A 98 1.60 -1.24 -14.90
C LEU A 98 1.77 -0.05 -13.95
N VAL A 99 1.60 1.16 -14.49
CA VAL A 99 1.56 2.37 -13.69
C VAL A 99 0.17 2.51 -13.10
N ILE A 100 0.07 2.31 -11.80
CA ILE A 100 -1.20 2.38 -11.06
C ILE A 100 -0.96 3.09 -9.73
N ASP A 101 -1.87 3.99 -9.43
CA ASP A 101 -2.02 4.57 -8.11
C ASP A 101 -2.93 3.67 -7.28
N GLY A 102 -2.40 3.10 -6.19
CA GLY A 102 -3.16 2.18 -5.33
C GLY A 102 -4.39 2.82 -4.70
N GLY A 103 -4.39 4.14 -4.52
CA GLY A 103 -5.55 4.89 -4.06
C GLY A 103 -6.73 4.85 -5.02
N ASN A 104 -6.47 4.61 -6.30
CA ASN A 104 -7.49 4.51 -7.35
C ASN A 104 -8.00 3.09 -7.58
N MET A 105 -7.61 2.13 -6.75
CA MET A 105 -8.06 0.75 -6.88
C MET A 105 -9.21 0.44 -5.91
N VAL A 106 -10.24 -0.19 -6.45
CA VAL A 106 -11.39 -0.67 -5.67
C VAL A 106 -11.57 -2.16 -5.92
N PHE A 107 -11.72 -2.91 -4.84
CA PHE A 107 -11.96 -4.35 -4.89
C PHE A 107 -13.44 -4.66 -4.79
N PHE A 108 -13.91 -5.52 -5.67
CA PHE A 108 -15.29 -5.98 -5.66
C PHE A 108 -15.36 -7.44 -6.13
N LYS A 109 -15.90 -8.31 -5.29
CA LYS A 109 -16.12 -9.74 -5.59
C LYS A 109 -14.92 -10.45 -6.25
N GLY A 110 -13.71 -10.25 -5.71
CA GLY A 110 -12.51 -10.89 -6.23
C GLY A 110 -11.94 -10.28 -7.50
N ALA A 111 -12.46 -9.14 -7.93
CA ALA A 111 -11.90 -8.35 -9.03
C ALA A 111 -11.46 -7.00 -8.53
N ALA A 112 -10.38 -6.46 -9.12
CA ALA A 112 -9.98 -5.07 -8.92
C ALA A 112 -10.48 -4.24 -10.09
N THR A 113 -11.12 -3.12 -9.79
CA THR A 113 -11.51 -2.13 -10.79
C THR A 113 -10.69 -0.87 -10.59
N ILE A 114 -10.27 -0.28 -11.70
CA ILE A 114 -9.53 0.97 -11.73
C ILE A 114 -10.45 2.01 -12.35
N PRO A 115 -10.83 3.07 -11.62
CA PRO A 115 -11.68 4.11 -12.19
C PRO A 115 -10.97 4.87 -13.29
N HIS A 116 -11.75 5.58 -14.10
CA HIS A 116 -11.27 6.54 -15.09
C HIS A 116 -10.08 7.39 -14.58
N PRO A 117 -9.00 7.60 -15.37
CA PRO A 117 -8.85 7.34 -16.79
C PRO A 117 -8.38 5.93 -17.18
N TYR A 118 -8.30 5.03 -16.24
CA TYR A 118 -7.76 3.68 -16.43
C TYR A 118 -8.84 2.64 -16.77
N GLU A 119 -10.01 3.06 -17.20
CA GLU A 119 -11.20 2.22 -17.42
C GLU A 119 -10.99 1.03 -18.35
N ASN A 120 -10.01 1.12 -19.25
CA ASN A 120 -9.73 0.08 -20.23
C ASN A 120 -8.75 -0.99 -19.75
N ILE A 121 -8.25 -0.86 -18.51
CA ILE A 121 -7.32 -1.82 -17.92
C ILE A 121 -8.12 -2.72 -16.98
N GLY A 122 -8.84 -3.67 -17.54
CA GLY A 122 -9.48 -4.72 -16.75
C GLY A 122 -8.45 -5.72 -16.26
N PHE A 123 -8.04 -5.60 -15.01
CA PHE A 123 -7.18 -6.57 -14.35
C PHE A 123 -8.05 -7.55 -13.58
N LYS A 124 -8.19 -8.78 -14.09
CA LYS A 124 -8.75 -9.87 -13.32
C LYS A 124 -7.68 -10.40 -12.36
N VAL A 125 -7.91 -10.19 -11.11
CA VAL A 125 -7.17 -10.92 -10.09
C VAL A 125 -7.55 -12.38 -10.19
N PRO A 126 -6.58 -13.31 -10.26
CA PRO A 126 -6.89 -14.72 -10.12
C PRO A 126 -7.71 -14.89 -8.85
N SER A 127 -8.85 -15.52 -8.95
CA SER A 127 -9.65 -15.85 -7.77
C SER A 127 -8.74 -16.68 -6.87
N LEU A 128 -8.38 -16.10 -5.73
CA LEU A 128 -7.72 -16.89 -4.71
C LEU A 128 -8.74 -17.93 -4.29
N ALA A 129 -8.50 -19.16 -4.72
CA ALA A 129 -9.29 -20.28 -4.28
C ALA A 129 -9.28 -20.27 -2.75
N THR A 130 -10.43 -20.00 -2.21
CA THR A 130 -10.67 -20.12 -0.78
C THR A 130 -10.47 -21.56 -0.37
#